data_19cab40b3f43f52e0ea8711ed853e199
#
_entry.id   19cab40b3f43f52e0ea8711ed853e199
#
_cell.length_a   1.000
_cell.length_b   1.000
_cell.length_c   1.000
_cell.angle_alpha   90.00
_cell.angle_beta   90.00
_cell.angle_gamma   90.00
#
_symmetry.space_group_name_H-M   'P 1'
#
loop_
_entity.id
_entity.type
_entity.pdbx_description
1 polymer ?
#
loop_
_entity_poly.entity_id
_entity_poly.type
_entity_poly.pdbx_seq_one_letter_code
_entity_poly.pdbx_strand_id
1 'polypeptide(L)'
;MNEINPTSIAPIAPTPSMSASESLGNLGPDAFLKLLVAQLKYQNPMEPSDGTQLLQQTAQFTQVETLQSLADSQEQLMNVTQFSLAVGLSGKQVSGYDASGNQVSGQVDHIRFASTGAELQIGQTWVPLTNVVEVAPES
;
A
#
# COMPACT_ATOMS: atom_id res chain seq x y z
N MET A 1 -54.98 46.63 -14.84
CA MET A 1 -53.64 46.69 -14.25
C MET A 1 -53.18 45.25 -14.11
N ASN A 2 -52.36 44.80 -15.05
CA ASN A 2 -51.84 43.44 -15.09
C ASN A 2 -50.40 43.50 -14.66
N GLU A 3 -50.09 43.00 -13.44
CA GLU A 3 -48.75 42.85 -12.96
C GLU A 3 -48.11 41.57 -13.52
N ILE A 4 -47.13 41.74 -14.32
CA ILE A 4 -46.29 40.64 -14.84
C ILE A 4 -45.24 40.30 -13.80
N ASN A 5 -45.37 39.10 -13.24
CA ASN A 5 -44.40 38.47 -12.30
C ASN A 5 -43.12 38.09 -13.04
N PRO A 6 -41.93 38.58 -12.66
CA PRO A 6 -40.68 38.15 -13.30
C PRO A 6 -40.31 36.73 -12.83
N THR A 7 -40.25 35.83 -13.80
CA THR A 7 -39.76 34.47 -13.64
C THR A 7 -38.34 34.46 -13.04
N SER A 8 -38.25 33.92 -11.83
CA SER A 8 -36.97 33.68 -11.15
C SER A 8 -36.15 32.63 -11.89
N ILE A 9 -35.09 33.08 -12.56
CA ILE A 9 -34.09 32.20 -13.17
C ILE A 9 -33.23 31.66 -12.00
N ALA A 10 -33.37 30.37 -11.67
CA ALA A 10 -32.48 29.68 -10.74
C ALA A 10 -31.05 29.66 -11.30
N PRO A 11 -30.02 29.92 -10.50
CA PRO A 11 -28.63 29.81 -10.95
C PRO A 11 -28.30 28.33 -11.22
N ILE A 12 -27.81 28.10 -12.47
CA ILE A 12 -27.26 26.80 -12.85
C ILE A 12 -25.99 26.59 -12.02
N ALA A 13 -26.01 25.58 -11.15
CA ALA A 13 -24.84 25.16 -10.40
C ALA A 13 -23.73 24.74 -11.41
N PRO A 14 -22.47 25.13 -11.17
CA PRO A 14 -21.38 24.69 -12.03
C PRO A 14 -21.22 23.16 -11.90
N THR A 15 -21.34 22.46 -13.01
CA THR A 15 -20.94 21.06 -13.11
C THR A 15 -19.45 20.98 -12.77
N PRO A 16 -19.01 20.05 -11.88
CA PRO A 16 -17.61 19.86 -11.64
C PRO A 16 -16.95 19.38 -12.93
N SER A 17 -16.14 20.25 -13.54
CA SER A 17 -15.24 19.85 -14.61
C SER A 17 -14.17 18.96 -13.98
N MET A 18 -14.31 17.65 -14.12
CA MET A 18 -13.26 16.70 -13.79
C MET A 18 -12.04 17.04 -14.66
N SER A 19 -10.96 17.39 -14.00
CA SER A 19 -9.70 17.73 -14.66
C SER A 19 -9.24 16.50 -15.46
N ALA A 20 -8.90 16.68 -16.73
CA ALA A 20 -8.46 15.58 -17.61
C ALA A 20 -7.26 14.80 -17.03
N SER A 21 -6.52 15.40 -16.12
CA SER A 21 -5.40 14.77 -15.39
C SER A 21 -5.83 13.74 -14.34
N GLU A 22 -6.99 13.91 -13.69
CA GLU A 22 -7.49 12.92 -12.71
C GLU A 22 -8.08 11.68 -13.40
N SER A 23 -8.60 11.84 -14.61
CA SER A 23 -9.12 10.73 -15.42
C SER A 23 -8.02 9.82 -15.96
N LEU A 24 -6.81 10.37 -16.20
CA LEU A 24 -5.68 9.63 -16.78
C LEU A 24 -4.92 8.79 -15.73
N GLY A 25 -4.95 9.16 -14.45
CA GLY A 25 -4.28 8.43 -13.37
C GLY A 25 -4.91 7.07 -13.05
N ASN A 26 -6.15 6.84 -13.48
CA ASN A 26 -6.88 5.60 -13.18
C ASN A 26 -6.98 4.64 -14.39
N LEU A 27 -6.40 5.03 -15.53
CA LEU A 27 -6.30 4.19 -16.73
C LEU A 27 -5.00 3.39 -16.63
N GLY A 28 -5.09 2.07 -16.54
CA GLY A 28 -3.93 1.19 -16.57
C GLY A 28 -3.06 1.44 -17.81
N PRO A 29 -1.76 1.06 -17.78
CA PRO A 29 -0.79 1.34 -18.84
C PRO A 29 -1.25 0.91 -20.23
N ASP A 30 -2.04 -0.13 -20.36
CA ASP A 30 -2.59 -0.61 -21.64
C ASP A 30 -3.63 0.32 -22.25
N ALA A 31 -4.48 0.94 -21.44
CA ALA A 31 -5.50 1.89 -21.91
C ALA A 31 -4.83 3.20 -22.37
N PHE A 32 -3.78 3.63 -21.66
CA PHE A 32 -2.98 4.79 -22.02
C PHE A 32 -2.24 4.57 -23.35
N LEU A 33 -1.61 3.41 -23.55
CA LEU A 33 -0.94 3.07 -24.81
C LEU A 33 -1.92 3.03 -25.99
N LYS A 34 -3.13 2.54 -25.81
CA LYS A 34 -4.18 2.56 -26.85
C LYS A 34 -4.59 3.97 -27.23
N LEU A 35 -4.73 4.87 -26.25
CA LEU A 35 -5.02 6.28 -26.49
C LEU A 35 -3.89 6.98 -27.24
N LEU A 36 -2.64 6.68 -26.88
CA LEU A 36 -1.46 7.24 -27.51
C LEU A 36 -1.32 6.79 -28.98
N VAL A 37 -1.54 5.50 -29.25
CA VAL A 37 -1.56 4.96 -30.62
C VAL A 37 -2.68 5.57 -31.45
N ALA A 38 -3.86 5.82 -30.85
CA ALA A 38 -4.95 6.50 -31.52
C ALA A 38 -4.60 7.96 -31.82
N GLN A 39 -3.94 8.67 -30.91
CA GLN A 39 -3.49 10.04 -31.13
C GLN A 39 -2.40 10.14 -32.22
N LEU A 40 -1.42 9.21 -32.20
CA LEU A 40 -0.38 9.12 -33.25
C LEU A 40 -0.96 8.90 -34.65
N LYS A 41 -2.07 8.17 -34.75
CA LYS A 41 -2.78 7.91 -36.02
C LYS A 41 -3.46 9.17 -36.60
N TYR A 42 -3.79 10.13 -35.76
CA TYR A 42 -4.51 11.36 -36.14
C TYR A 42 -3.65 12.65 -36.05
N GLN A 43 -2.40 12.55 -35.54
CA GLN A 43 -1.48 13.69 -35.43
C GLN A 43 -0.64 13.86 -36.70
N ASN A 44 -0.52 15.14 -37.10
CA ASN A 44 0.30 15.57 -38.23
C ASN A 44 1.79 15.42 -37.86
N PRO A 45 2.68 14.85 -38.70
CA PRO A 45 4.05 14.46 -38.34
C PRO A 45 5.04 15.62 -38.08
N MET A 46 4.59 16.84 -37.92
CA MET A 46 5.47 18.04 -37.85
C MET A 46 5.87 18.46 -36.40
N GLU A 47 5.30 17.92 -35.34
CA GLU A 47 5.71 18.20 -33.94
C GLU A 47 5.65 16.94 -33.05
N PRO A 48 6.73 16.12 -33.01
CA PRO A 48 6.73 14.88 -32.23
C PRO A 48 7.16 15.01 -30.75
N SER A 49 7.38 16.23 -30.23
CA SER A 49 8.10 16.42 -28.96
C SER A 49 7.29 16.14 -27.69
N ASP A 50 5.98 16.39 -27.66
CA ASP A 50 5.18 16.27 -26.44
C ASP A 50 4.87 14.80 -26.04
N GLY A 51 4.64 13.93 -27.02
CA GLY A 51 4.34 12.52 -26.77
C GLY A 51 5.49 11.71 -26.14
N THR A 52 6.71 12.03 -26.53
CA THR A 52 7.92 11.34 -26.02
C THR A 52 8.21 11.70 -24.57
N GLN A 53 8.02 12.96 -24.22
CA GLN A 53 8.23 13.43 -22.85
C GLN A 53 7.19 12.86 -21.88
N LEU A 54 5.94 12.74 -22.31
CA LEU A 54 4.87 12.12 -21.53
C LEU A 54 5.11 10.62 -21.34
N LEU A 55 5.61 9.93 -22.37
CA LEU A 55 6.02 8.52 -22.28
C LEU A 55 7.15 8.31 -21.26
N GLN A 56 8.15 9.19 -21.25
CA GLN A 56 9.24 9.11 -20.26
C GLN A 56 8.73 9.31 -18.84
N GLN A 57 7.82 10.26 -18.59
CA GLN A 57 7.21 10.46 -17.29
C GLN A 57 6.37 9.26 -16.86
N THR A 58 5.56 8.70 -17.77
CA THR A 58 4.75 7.52 -17.49
C THR A 58 5.61 6.30 -17.18
N ALA A 59 6.71 6.10 -17.91
CA ALA A 59 7.67 5.03 -17.63
C ALA A 59 8.31 5.17 -16.25
N GLN A 60 8.63 6.40 -15.82
CA GLN A 60 9.13 6.65 -14.46
C GLN A 60 8.09 6.35 -13.39
N PHE A 61 6.82 6.72 -13.59
CA PHE A 61 5.74 6.39 -12.65
C PHE A 61 5.54 4.88 -12.56
N THR A 62 5.49 4.18 -13.69
CA THR A 62 5.38 2.70 -13.71
C THR A 62 6.56 2.03 -13.00
N GLN A 63 7.76 2.58 -13.12
CA GLN A 63 8.93 2.07 -12.42
C GLN A 63 8.81 2.25 -10.90
N VAL A 64 8.35 3.42 -10.43
CA VAL A 64 8.11 3.68 -9.01
C VAL A 64 7.01 2.76 -8.47
N GLU A 65 5.91 2.57 -9.21
CA GLU A 65 4.81 1.68 -8.84
C GLU A 65 5.28 0.21 -8.75
N THR A 66 6.14 -0.22 -9.67
CA THR A 66 6.75 -1.56 -9.64
C THR A 66 7.66 -1.73 -8.42
N LEU A 67 8.47 -0.72 -8.09
CA LEU A 67 9.33 -0.74 -6.90
C LEU A 67 8.50 -0.77 -5.61
N GLN A 68 7.38 -0.03 -5.56
CA GLN A 68 6.47 -0.07 -4.42
C GLN A 68 5.84 -1.46 -4.26
N SER A 69 5.34 -2.06 -5.35
CA SER A 69 4.79 -3.41 -5.34
C SER A 69 5.83 -4.46 -4.92
N LEU A 70 7.09 -4.28 -5.31
CA LEU A 70 8.18 -5.13 -4.85
C LEU A 70 8.42 -4.97 -3.35
N ALA A 71 8.43 -3.73 -2.83
CA ALA A 71 8.59 -3.47 -1.40
C ALA A 71 7.46 -4.12 -0.58
N ASP A 72 6.21 -3.98 -1.02
CA ASP A 72 5.04 -4.60 -0.38
C ASP A 72 5.15 -6.13 -0.39
N SER A 73 5.63 -6.71 -1.49
CA SER A 73 5.85 -8.17 -1.60
C SER A 73 6.95 -8.66 -0.65
N GLN A 74 8.00 -7.87 -0.47
CA GLN A 74 9.08 -8.14 0.49
C GLN A 74 8.55 -8.11 1.93
N GLU A 75 7.74 -7.13 2.27
CA GLU A 75 7.12 -7.02 3.58
C GLU A 75 6.20 -8.23 3.86
N GLN A 76 5.39 -8.64 2.89
CA GLN A 76 4.56 -9.85 3.02
C GLN A 76 5.39 -11.10 3.26
N LEU A 77 6.50 -11.26 2.53
CA LEU A 77 7.40 -12.41 2.72
C LEU A 77 8.03 -12.42 4.11
N MET A 78 8.46 -11.25 4.62
CA MET A 78 8.97 -11.12 5.98
C MET A 78 7.92 -11.48 7.01
N ASN A 79 6.67 -11.03 6.84
CA ASN A 79 5.56 -11.36 7.74
C ASN A 79 5.28 -12.86 7.78
N VAL A 80 5.24 -13.53 6.63
CA VAL A 80 5.07 -14.99 6.55
C VAL A 80 6.23 -15.75 7.21
N THR A 81 7.46 -15.26 7.02
CA THR A 81 8.64 -15.86 7.63
C THR A 81 8.61 -15.71 9.16
N GLN A 82 8.31 -14.52 9.65
CA GLN A 82 8.15 -14.29 11.10
C GLN A 82 7.03 -15.15 11.71
N PHE A 83 5.92 -15.31 10.97
CA PHE A 83 4.85 -16.20 11.40
C PHE A 83 5.31 -17.63 11.56
N SER A 84 6.01 -18.16 10.56
CA SER A 84 6.52 -19.53 10.59
C SER A 84 7.50 -19.74 11.75
N LEU A 85 8.38 -18.78 11.99
CA LEU A 85 9.30 -18.81 13.13
C LEU A 85 8.55 -18.77 14.46
N ALA A 86 7.58 -17.86 14.61
CA ALA A 86 6.80 -17.72 15.82
C ALA A 86 6.01 -19.02 16.16
N VAL A 87 5.35 -19.59 15.13
CA VAL A 87 4.63 -20.88 15.29
C VAL A 87 5.57 -21.99 15.73
N GLY A 88 6.81 -22.01 15.22
CA GLY A 88 7.84 -22.97 15.65
C GLY A 88 8.27 -22.82 17.12
N LEU A 89 7.97 -21.67 17.75
CA LEU A 89 8.24 -21.43 19.18
C LEU A 89 7.06 -21.75 20.10
N SER A 90 5.89 -22.07 19.54
CA SER A 90 4.71 -22.43 20.34
C SER A 90 5.02 -23.63 21.26
N GLY A 91 4.70 -23.48 22.54
CA GLY A 91 4.95 -24.49 23.56
C GLY A 91 6.41 -24.59 24.05
N LYS A 92 7.35 -23.88 23.42
CA LYS A 92 8.75 -23.88 23.83
C LYS A 92 9.01 -22.88 24.95
N GLN A 93 10.04 -23.18 25.74
CA GLN A 93 10.57 -22.25 26.75
C GLN A 93 11.44 -21.22 26.04
N VAL A 94 11.13 -19.95 26.22
CA VAL A 94 11.89 -18.85 25.65
C VAL A 94 12.21 -17.80 26.69
N SER A 95 13.26 -17.02 26.44
CA SER A 95 13.54 -15.79 27.19
C SER A 95 13.72 -14.62 26.23
N GLY A 96 13.29 -13.46 26.65
CA GLY A 96 13.35 -12.25 25.85
C GLY A 96 13.04 -11.02 26.67
N TYR A 97 12.84 -9.88 25.98
CA TYR A 97 12.53 -8.61 26.61
C TYR A 97 11.16 -8.10 26.14
N ASP A 98 10.34 -7.64 27.08
CA ASP A 98 9.08 -6.99 26.76
C ASP A 98 9.29 -5.62 26.11
N ALA A 99 8.22 -4.94 25.70
CA ALA A 99 8.29 -3.61 25.10
C ALA A 99 8.84 -2.53 26.05
N SER A 100 8.88 -2.80 27.35
CA SER A 100 9.43 -1.92 28.40
C SER A 100 10.89 -2.23 28.73
N GLY A 101 11.48 -3.26 28.11
CA GLY A 101 12.85 -3.69 28.35
C GLY A 101 13.03 -4.61 29.57
N ASN A 102 11.94 -5.13 30.15
CA ASN A 102 12.05 -6.10 31.24
C ASN A 102 12.27 -7.50 30.69
N GLN A 103 13.14 -8.26 31.34
CA GLN A 103 13.37 -9.64 30.96
C GLN A 103 12.18 -10.52 31.37
N VAL A 104 11.69 -11.32 30.42
CA VAL A 104 10.61 -12.28 30.60
C VAL A 104 11.08 -13.64 30.14
N SER A 105 10.79 -14.68 30.92
CA SER A 105 11.12 -16.07 30.58
C SER A 105 9.95 -16.98 30.90
N GLY A 106 9.67 -17.93 30.04
CA GLY A 106 8.59 -18.90 30.23
C GLY A 106 8.20 -19.60 28.94
N GLN A 107 7.14 -20.40 29.03
CA GLN A 107 6.59 -21.10 27.88
C GLN A 107 5.78 -20.14 27.00
N VAL A 108 5.85 -20.31 25.69
CA VAL A 108 5.02 -19.56 24.71
C VAL A 108 3.63 -20.20 24.67
N ASP A 109 2.65 -19.49 25.20
CA ASP A 109 1.25 -19.94 25.28
C ASP A 109 0.45 -19.58 24.04
N HIS A 110 0.61 -18.33 23.56
CA HIS A 110 -0.10 -17.81 22.39
C HIS A 110 0.82 -16.97 21.51
N ILE A 111 0.42 -16.87 20.24
CA ILE A 111 1.11 -16.08 19.23
C ILE A 111 0.07 -15.16 18.57
N ARG A 112 0.42 -13.91 18.39
CA ARG A 112 -0.42 -12.95 17.62
C ARG A 112 0.43 -12.15 16.63
N PHE A 113 -0.25 -11.60 15.62
CA PHE A 113 0.31 -10.60 14.72
C PHE A 113 -0.21 -9.23 15.10
N ALA A 114 0.72 -8.34 15.44
CA ALA A 114 0.47 -6.92 15.59
C ALA A 114 1.00 -6.17 14.36
N SER A 115 0.74 -4.89 14.26
CA SER A 115 1.29 -4.02 13.21
C SER A 115 2.82 -3.97 13.23
N THR A 116 3.43 -4.29 14.36
CA THR A 116 4.88 -4.33 14.59
C THR A 116 5.53 -5.70 14.28
N GLY A 117 4.73 -6.70 13.88
CA GLY A 117 5.16 -8.05 13.57
C GLY A 117 4.59 -9.11 14.52
N ALA A 118 5.23 -10.29 14.57
CA ALA A 118 4.82 -11.38 15.43
C ALA A 118 5.18 -11.10 16.90
N GLU A 119 4.25 -11.38 17.79
CA GLU A 119 4.42 -11.30 19.25
C GLU A 119 4.06 -12.63 19.90
N LEU A 120 4.84 -12.99 20.91
CA LEU A 120 4.70 -14.22 21.69
C LEU A 120 4.13 -13.86 23.07
N GLN A 121 3.14 -14.59 23.52
CA GLN A 121 2.65 -14.48 24.90
C GLN A 121 3.41 -15.46 25.78
N ILE A 122 4.07 -14.92 26.81
CA ILE A 122 4.79 -15.66 27.83
C ILE A 122 4.10 -15.34 29.17
N GLY A 123 3.29 -16.28 29.66
CA GLY A 123 2.42 -16.02 30.80
C GLY A 123 1.39 -14.92 30.50
N GLN A 124 1.52 -13.75 31.13
CA GLN A 124 0.63 -12.59 30.89
C GLN A 124 1.28 -11.48 30.06
N THR A 125 2.51 -11.65 29.61
CA THR A 125 3.30 -10.59 28.95
C THR A 125 3.46 -10.91 27.46
N TRP A 126 3.29 -9.89 26.62
CA TRP A 126 3.57 -9.98 25.21
C TRP A 126 5.01 -9.55 24.92
N VAL A 127 5.76 -10.41 24.24
CA VAL A 127 7.15 -10.21 23.87
C VAL A 127 7.24 -10.20 22.33
N PRO A 128 7.73 -9.13 21.69
CA PRO A 128 7.99 -9.14 20.26
C PRO A 128 8.95 -10.27 19.88
N LEU A 129 8.69 -10.98 18.78
CA LEU A 129 9.57 -12.05 18.30
C LEU A 129 11.01 -11.58 18.12
N THR A 130 11.20 -10.34 17.71
CA THR A 130 12.53 -9.70 17.52
C THR A 130 13.30 -9.52 18.83
N ASN A 131 12.61 -9.56 19.97
CA ASN A 131 13.20 -9.36 21.30
C ASN A 131 13.45 -10.69 22.04
N VAL A 132 13.17 -11.82 21.39
CA VAL A 132 13.52 -13.15 21.90
C VAL A 132 15.03 -13.35 21.77
N VAL A 133 15.69 -13.67 22.85
CA VAL A 133 17.15 -13.84 22.90
C VAL A 133 17.58 -15.29 23.08
N GLU A 134 16.70 -16.13 23.61
CA GLU A 134 17.03 -17.54 23.86
C GLU A 134 15.80 -18.43 23.70
N VAL A 135 16.03 -19.62 23.17
CA VAL A 135 15.04 -20.69 23.08
C VAL A 135 15.66 -21.92 23.72
N ALA A 136 15.07 -22.39 24.83
CA ALA A 136 15.52 -23.59 25.47
C ALA A 136 15.02 -24.85 24.70
N PRO A 137 15.83 -25.88 24.55
CA PRO A 137 15.38 -27.16 24.01
C PRO A 137 14.29 -27.76 24.90
N GLU A 138 13.35 -28.47 24.27
CA GLU A 138 12.38 -29.29 25.00
C GLU A 138 13.13 -30.34 25.87
N SER A 139 12.77 -30.39 27.14
CA SER A 139 13.29 -31.39 28.09
C SER A 139 12.53 -32.69 27.97
#